data_0151d709d65f7df49c7179013d1c3b5b
#
_entry.id   0151d709d65f7df49c7179013d1c3b5b
#
_cell.length_a   1.000
_cell.length_b   1.000
_cell.length_c   1.000
_cell.angle_alpha   90.00
_cell.angle_beta   90.00
_cell.angle_gamma   90.00
#
_symmetry.space_group_name_H-M   'P 1'
#
loop_
_entity.id
_entity.type
_entity.pdbx_description
1 polymer ?
#
loop_
_entity_poly.entity_id
_entity_poly.type
_entity_poly.pdbx_seq_one_letter_code
_entity_poly.pdbx_strand_id
1 'polypeptide(L)'
;MKTLTAAIQFGSSRISAAAVWIDKSGHHEVASIECTSTEGCIRHGCVVNNEETAARIKSLLKKLSNRVKANGAGDIDAAYCGICGMSMQSREHHPSVLLDEDLRIGQEVKSQLEQQSWELQLTGKDILGVCSKGEHISEQLAVGDHQLIVAESRLAQGIRNAMERAKVRVVKILPTPLLVGDILTDEEKANGTLLLDMGAQLTTISIYDKGGLQFLRVLPLGCESVTRDIATMGLRSDDAENVKKNWGDASRPDTGSETMPHLDINLPLSELNIIVSSRLEELAMNIDLQIARANYKGRLSSCVLTGGGSMQKGLTSLLSKQLNISKISTRGCNNIRFMSSERKPHLTSLMSMLSYCTESCEAKPVEKTEGESGALANGTNKSKETAKTDSAQEVNLPNNSEKKGGFVSSFFNDLFAGVD
;
A
#
# COMPACT_ATOMS: atom_id res chain seq x y z
N MET A 1 18.54 -22.00 5.68
CA MET A 1 17.40 -21.63 6.54
C MET A 1 16.50 -20.74 5.71
N LYS A 2 15.19 -20.89 5.77
CA LYS A 2 14.21 -19.95 5.19
C LYS A 2 13.92 -18.86 6.23
N THR A 3 13.74 -17.62 5.80
CA THR A 3 13.35 -16.50 6.67
C THR A 3 11.85 -16.30 6.57
N LEU A 4 11.14 -16.22 7.70
CA LEU A 4 9.73 -15.87 7.72
C LEU A 4 9.57 -14.35 7.78
N THR A 5 8.84 -13.78 6.84
CA THR A 5 8.44 -12.37 6.84
C THR A 5 6.92 -12.24 6.80
N ALA A 6 6.39 -11.08 7.19
CA ALA A 6 4.98 -10.79 7.17
C ALA A 6 4.70 -9.39 6.63
N ALA A 7 3.67 -9.27 5.82
CA ALA A 7 3.19 -7.99 5.29
C ALA A 7 1.71 -7.79 5.59
N ILE A 8 1.32 -6.56 5.92
CA ILE A 8 -0.07 -6.15 6.15
C ILE A 8 -0.38 -4.99 5.20
N GLN A 9 -1.40 -5.14 4.38
CA GLN A 9 -1.92 -4.09 3.52
C GLN A 9 -3.21 -3.54 4.13
N PHE A 10 -3.25 -2.22 4.33
CA PHE A 10 -4.38 -1.50 4.90
C PHE A 10 -5.25 -0.93 3.78
N GLY A 11 -6.28 -1.68 3.40
CA GLY A 11 -7.27 -1.24 2.41
C GLY A 11 -8.50 -0.61 3.05
N SER A 12 -9.37 0.03 2.26
CA SER A 12 -10.58 0.68 2.75
C SER A 12 -11.74 -0.29 3.02
N SER A 13 -11.74 -1.49 2.43
CA SER A 13 -12.77 -2.52 2.69
C SER A 13 -12.25 -3.69 3.50
N ARG A 14 -10.94 -3.92 3.49
CA ARG A 14 -10.30 -5.04 4.21
C ARG A 14 -8.86 -4.71 4.58
N ILE A 15 -8.41 -5.29 5.70
CA ILE A 15 -7.01 -5.47 6.00
C ILE A 15 -6.64 -6.86 5.50
N SER A 16 -5.59 -6.95 4.70
CA SER A 16 -5.07 -8.22 4.18
C SER A 16 -3.66 -8.41 4.67
N ALA A 17 -3.32 -9.61 5.14
CA ALA A 17 -1.97 -9.92 5.60
C ALA A 17 -1.49 -11.24 4.99
N ALA A 18 -0.20 -11.31 4.71
CA ALA A 18 0.46 -12.50 4.21
C ALA A 18 1.67 -12.84 5.07
N ALA A 19 1.88 -14.14 5.29
CA ALA A 19 3.13 -14.70 5.78
C ALA A 19 3.86 -15.38 4.63
N VAL A 20 5.15 -15.12 4.50
CA VAL A 20 5.96 -15.50 3.35
C VAL A 20 7.29 -16.08 3.80
N TRP A 21 7.69 -17.19 3.22
CA TRP A 21 9.02 -17.74 3.35
C TRP A 21 9.94 -17.18 2.27
N ILE A 22 11.10 -16.71 2.67
CA ILE A 22 12.18 -16.29 1.78
C ILE A 22 13.28 -17.34 1.88
N ASP A 23 13.65 -17.93 0.78
CA ASP A 23 14.77 -18.86 0.72
C ASP A 23 16.13 -18.13 0.59
N LYS A 24 17.23 -18.90 0.61
CA LYS A 24 18.59 -18.32 0.49
C LYS A 24 18.88 -17.69 -0.88
N SER A 25 18.08 -18.00 -1.89
CA SER A 25 18.18 -17.42 -3.23
C SER A 25 17.27 -16.20 -3.43
N GLY A 26 16.59 -15.74 -2.35
CA GLY A 26 15.68 -14.60 -2.41
C GLY A 26 14.29 -14.91 -2.98
N HIS A 27 13.94 -16.18 -3.22
CA HIS A 27 12.62 -16.52 -3.69
C HIS A 27 11.59 -16.43 -2.57
N HIS A 28 10.47 -15.83 -2.89
CA HIS A 28 9.33 -15.65 -1.99
C HIS A 28 8.27 -16.72 -2.24
N GLU A 29 7.90 -17.43 -1.17
CA GLU A 29 6.85 -18.47 -1.17
C GLU A 29 5.77 -18.08 -0.16
N VAL A 30 4.56 -17.81 -0.62
CA VAL A 30 3.44 -17.43 0.26
C VAL A 30 3.00 -18.63 1.08
N ALA A 31 3.18 -18.55 2.40
CA ALA A 31 2.78 -19.58 3.35
C ALA A 31 1.28 -19.49 3.67
N SER A 32 0.75 -18.29 3.86
CA SER A 32 -0.67 -18.05 4.18
C SER A 32 -1.06 -16.61 3.89
N ILE A 33 -2.33 -16.41 3.54
CA ILE A 33 -2.98 -15.10 3.42
C ILE A 33 -4.24 -15.11 4.28
N GLU A 34 -4.41 -14.05 5.07
CA GLU A 34 -5.60 -13.82 5.88
C GLU A 34 -6.14 -12.42 5.61
N CYS A 35 -7.47 -12.29 5.68
CA CYS A 35 -8.15 -11.02 5.48
C CYS A 35 -9.21 -10.79 6.56
N THR A 36 -9.46 -9.52 6.89
CA THR A 36 -10.56 -9.10 7.75
C THR A 36 -11.18 -7.80 7.23
N SER A 37 -12.47 -7.58 7.48
CA SER A 37 -13.15 -6.33 7.13
C SER A 37 -12.49 -5.13 7.83
N THR A 38 -12.59 -3.94 7.24
CA THR A 38 -12.18 -2.64 7.84
C THR A 38 -13.36 -1.78 8.23
N GLU A 39 -14.57 -2.29 8.14
CA GLU A 39 -15.77 -1.53 8.47
C GLU A 39 -15.63 -0.83 9.83
N GLY A 40 -15.85 0.48 9.86
CA GLY A 40 -15.77 1.31 11.06
C GLY A 40 -14.34 1.66 11.53
N CYS A 41 -13.27 1.12 10.96
CA CYS A 41 -11.92 1.39 11.46
C CYS A 41 -10.95 2.03 10.46
N ILE A 42 -11.18 1.87 9.15
CA ILE A 42 -10.38 2.52 8.11
C ILE A 42 -11.32 3.17 7.08
N ARG A 43 -11.07 4.43 6.75
CA ARG A 43 -11.83 5.17 5.75
C ARG A 43 -10.88 5.94 4.82
N HIS A 44 -11.06 5.78 3.50
CA HIS A 44 -10.19 6.38 2.48
C HIS A 44 -8.69 6.16 2.75
N GLY A 45 -8.34 4.95 3.24
CA GLY A 45 -6.98 4.56 3.60
C GLY A 45 -6.49 5.06 4.96
N CYS A 46 -7.21 5.96 5.62
CA CYS A 46 -6.84 6.49 6.93
C CYS A 46 -7.48 5.69 8.07
N VAL A 47 -6.71 5.36 9.10
CA VAL A 47 -7.22 4.77 10.34
C VAL A 47 -8.06 5.81 11.06
N VAL A 48 -9.33 5.49 11.32
CA VAL A 48 -10.30 6.34 12.05
C VAL A 48 -10.61 5.81 13.44
N ASN A 49 -10.33 4.52 13.69
CA ASN A 49 -10.44 3.90 15.00
C ASN A 49 -9.22 3.01 15.26
N ASN A 50 -8.28 3.52 16.06
CA ASN A 50 -7.02 2.81 16.36
C ASN A 50 -7.24 1.53 17.17
N GLU A 51 -8.21 1.49 18.08
CA GLU A 51 -8.45 0.34 18.97
C GLU A 51 -9.02 -0.83 18.17
N GLU A 52 -10.04 -0.57 17.37
CA GLU A 52 -10.63 -1.58 16.50
C GLU A 52 -9.63 -2.08 15.45
N THR A 53 -8.86 -1.17 14.85
CA THR A 53 -7.81 -1.55 13.90
C THR A 53 -6.76 -2.45 14.56
N ALA A 54 -6.31 -2.11 15.78
CA ALA A 54 -5.36 -2.91 16.53
C ALA A 54 -5.90 -4.30 16.89
N ALA A 55 -7.17 -4.38 17.29
CA ALA A 55 -7.82 -5.66 17.58
C ALA A 55 -7.86 -6.58 16.34
N ARG A 56 -8.19 -6.01 15.18
CA ARG A 56 -8.21 -6.72 13.89
C ARG A 56 -6.82 -7.18 13.47
N ILE A 57 -5.79 -6.33 13.62
CA ILE A 57 -4.39 -6.69 13.36
C ILE A 57 -3.97 -7.88 14.23
N LYS A 58 -4.22 -7.83 15.54
CA LYS A 58 -3.91 -8.93 16.47
C LYS A 58 -4.57 -10.23 16.05
N SER A 59 -5.88 -10.19 15.76
CA SER A 59 -6.62 -11.37 15.32
C SER A 59 -6.06 -11.95 14.04
N LEU A 60 -5.73 -11.08 13.07
CA LEU A 60 -5.20 -11.46 11.76
C LEU A 60 -3.82 -12.13 11.88
N LEU A 61 -2.89 -11.51 12.61
CA LEU A 61 -1.55 -12.06 12.82
C LEU A 61 -1.57 -13.34 13.65
N LYS A 62 -2.47 -13.46 14.62
CA LYS A 62 -2.66 -14.71 15.37
C LYS A 62 -3.08 -15.86 14.44
N LYS A 63 -4.00 -15.61 13.50
CA LYS A 63 -4.40 -16.61 12.50
C LYS A 63 -3.22 -17.00 11.61
N LEU A 64 -2.45 -16.02 11.13
CA LEU A 64 -1.24 -16.28 10.32
C LEU A 64 -0.21 -17.09 11.11
N SER A 65 0.13 -16.68 12.36
CA SER A 65 1.06 -17.39 13.22
C SER A 65 0.66 -18.85 13.43
N ASN A 66 -0.63 -19.10 13.70
CA ASN A 66 -1.12 -20.47 13.90
C ASN A 66 -0.94 -21.35 12.64
N ARG A 67 -1.09 -20.76 11.43
CA ARG A 67 -0.89 -21.49 10.18
C ARG A 67 0.59 -21.80 9.90
N VAL A 68 1.48 -20.84 10.17
CA VAL A 68 2.92 -21.05 9.91
C VAL A 68 3.60 -21.91 10.99
N LYS A 69 3.07 -21.95 12.22
CA LYS A 69 3.55 -22.85 13.29
C LYS A 69 3.49 -24.32 12.92
N ALA A 70 2.51 -24.72 12.12
CA ALA A 70 2.42 -26.08 11.59
C ALA A 70 3.64 -26.46 10.73
N ASN A 71 4.38 -25.46 10.21
CA ASN A 71 5.61 -25.63 9.43
C ASN A 71 6.89 -25.28 10.22
N GLY A 72 6.80 -25.24 11.56
CA GLY A 72 7.95 -25.04 12.46
C GLY A 72 8.38 -23.58 12.67
N ALA A 73 7.54 -22.59 12.29
CA ALA A 73 7.80 -21.18 12.55
C ALA A 73 7.41 -20.76 13.98
N GLY A 74 7.97 -19.62 14.42
CA GLY A 74 7.58 -18.92 15.65
C GLY A 74 6.33 -18.07 15.47
N ASP A 75 6.06 -17.24 16.48
CA ASP A 75 5.02 -16.21 16.40
C ASP A 75 5.50 -15.03 15.52
N ILE A 76 4.56 -14.37 14.87
CA ILE A 76 4.81 -13.16 14.08
C ILE A 76 4.57 -11.96 15.01
N ASP A 77 5.61 -11.18 15.32
CA ASP A 77 5.57 -9.98 16.16
C ASP A 77 5.94 -8.69 15.43
N ALA A 78 6.29 -8.80 14.15
CA ALA A 78 6.64 -7.69 13.28
C ALA A 78 5.97 -7.83 11.92
N ALA A 79 5.80 -6.71 11.19
CA ALA A 79 5.29 -6.74 9.83
C ALA A 79 5.71 -5.50 9.03
N TYR A 80 5.79 -5.68 7.71
CA TYR A 80 5.78 -4.60 6.73
C TYR A 80 4.36 -4.07 6.58
N CYS A 81 4.20 -2.75 6.48
CA CYS A 81 2.90 -2.10 6.43
C CYS A 81 2.70 -1.39 5.08
N GLY A 82 1.81 -1.89 4.25
CA GLY A 82 1.44 -1.28 2.98
C GLY A 82 0.35 -0.25 3.16
N ILE A 83 0.59 0.97 2.69
CA ILE A 83 -0.35 2.08 2.82
C ILE A 83 -0.72 2.69 1.47
N CYS A 84 -1.99 3.10 1.36
CA CYS A 84 -2.52 3.97 0.33
C CYS A 84 -3.61 4.84 0.95
N GLY A 85 -3.64 6.13 0.66
CA GLY A 85 -4.63 7.05 1.20
C GLY A 85 -4.92 8.22 0.28
N MET A 86 -6.07 8.86 0.47
CA MET A 86 -6.58 9.91 -0.42
C MET A 86 -5.66 11.14 -0.55
N SER A 87 -4.78 11.37 0.42
CA SER A 87 -3.80 12.47 0.39
C SER A 87 -2.53 12.16 -0.41
N MET A 88 -2.37 10.89 -0.86
CA MET A 88 -1.17 10.46 -1.55
C MET A 88 -1.16 10.96 -3.00
N GLN A 89 -0.02 11.55 -3.37
CA GLN A 89 0.22 12.09 -4.71
C GLN A 89 1.70 12.17 -5.03
N SER A 90 2.04 12.25 -6.31
CA SER A 90 3.38 12.62 -6.73
C SER A 90 3.57 14.14 -6.75
N ARG A 91 4.81 14.57 -6.52
CA ARG A 91 5.27 15.95 -6.60
C ARG A 91 6.64 16.01 -7.25
N GLU A 92 6.81 16.85 -8.24
CA GLU A 92 8.12 17.09 -8.86
C GLU A 92 9.07 17.78 -7.90
N HIS A 93 10.32 17.38 -7.94
CA HIS A 93 11.43 17.96 -7.19
C HIS A 93 12.72 17.86 -7.98
N HIS A 94 13.51 18.92 -7.95
CA HIS A 94 14.76 19.03 -8.70
C HIS A 94 15.90 19.31 -7.70
N PRO A 95 16.43 18.28 -7.02
CA PRO A 95 17.61 18.42 -6.17
C PRO A 95 18.82 18.76 -7.02
N SER A 96 19.81 19.44 -6.43
CA SER A 96 21.02 19.81 -7.15
C SER A 96 22.27 19.67 -6.29
N VAL A 97 23.35 19.21 -6.89
CA VAL A 97 24.67 19.03 -6.27
C VAL A 97 25.72 19.73 -7.12
N LEU A 98 26.57 20.53 -6.46
CA LEU A 98 27.76 21.10 -7.11
C LEU A 98 28.79 19.99 -7.33
N LEU A 99 29.36 19.94 -8.53
CA LEU A 99 30.39 18.99 -8.90
C LEU A 99 31.76 19.65 -8.70
N ASP A 100 32.58 19.05 -7.83
CA ASP A 100 33.99 19.40 -7.72
C ASP A 100 34.78 18.72 -8.86
N GLU A 101 36.00 19.24 -9.17
CA GLU A 101 36.86 18.73 -10.27
C GLU A 101 37.15 17.22 -10.14
N ASP A 102 37.11 16.66 -8.93
CA ASP A 102 37.35 15.25 -8.62
C ASP A 102 36.09 14.38 -8.57
N LEU A 103 34.87 14.97 -8.52
CA LEU A 103 33.62 14.26 -8.45
C LEU A 103 33.22 13.77 -9.86
N ARG A 104 33.61 12.54 -10.15
CA ARG A 104 33.12 11.86 -11.37
C ARG A 104 31.62 11.58 -11.19
N ILE A 105 30.89 11.86 -12.28
CA ILE A 105 29.47 11.55 -12.42
C ILE A 105 29.27 10.04 -12.21
N GLY A 106 28.90 9.65 -11.02
CA GLY A 106 28.78 8.26 -10.62
C GLY A 106 27.64 8.07 -9.62
N GLN A 107 27.61 6.90 -9.05
CA GLN A 107 26.61 6.49 -8.05
C GLN A 107 26.55 7.46 -6.84
N GLU A 108 27.66 8.12 -6.52
CA GLU A 108 27.74 9.05 -5.38
C GLU A 108 26.88 10.30 -5.60
N VAL A 109 26.94 10.90 -6.80
CA VAL A 109 26.11 12.07 -7.15
C VAL A 109 24.62 11.70 -7.11
N LYS A 110 24.25 10.54 -7.66
CA LYS A 110 22.87 10.04 -7.61
C LYS A 110 22.38 9.87 -6.17
N SER A 111 23.21 9.28 -5.32
CA SER A 111 22.89 9.09 -3.90
C SER A 111 22.71 10.42 -3.16
N GLN A 112 23.54 11.43 -3.45
CA GLN A 112 23.41 12.77 -2.86
C GLN A 112 22.12 13.46 -3.31
N LEU A 113 21.77 13.40 -4.60
CA LEU A 113 20.52 13.96 -5.13
C LEU A 113 19.29 13.28 -4.50
N GLU A 114 19.35 11.96 -4.36
CA GLU A 114 18.29 11.21 -3.71
C GLU A 114 18.16 11.58 -2.21
N GLN A 115 19.29 11.67 -1.51
CA GLN A 115 19.32 12.08 -0.10
C GLN A 115 18.70 13.45 0.11
N GLN A 116 19.04 14.46 -0.73
CA GLN A 116 18.42 15.78 -0.67
C GLN A 116 16.89 15.71 -0.85
N SER A 117 16.43 14.82 -1.71
CA SER A 117 14.98 14.62 -1.91
C SER A 117 14.30 14.02 -0.67
N TRP A 118 14.95 13.09 0.03
CA TRP A 118 14.43 12.53 1.28
C TRP A 118 14.47 13.52 2.45
N GLU A 119 15.45 14.43 2.48
CA GLU A 119 15.63 15.45 3.52
C GLU A 119 14.72 16.67 3.34
N LEU A 120 14.02 16.77 2.22
CA LEU A 120 13.11 17.89 1.95
C LEU A 120 12.01 17.96 2.99
N GLN A 121 11.92 19.09 3.70
CA GLN A 121 10.90 19.33 4.72
C GLN A 121 9.60 19.82 4.08
N LEU A 122 8.51 19.08 4.27
CA LEU A 122 7.18 19.42 3.79
C LEU A 122 6.23 19.57 4.97
N THR A 123 5.69 20.77 5.18
CA THR A 123 4.77 21.03 6.31
C THR A 123 3.57 20.09 6.29
N GLY A 124 3.42 19.29 7.36
CA GLY A 124 2.29 18.37 7.54
C GLY A 124 2.24 17.18 6.57
N LYS A 125 3.32 16.92 5.82
CA LYS A 125 3.40 15.81 4.87
C LYS A 125 4.68 15.02 5.06
N ASP A 126 4.57 13.71 4.82
CA ASP A 126 5.70 12.80 4.78
C ASP A 126 6.05 12.48 3.33
N ILE A 127 7.34 12.32 3.06
CA ILE A 127 7.85 11.73 1.83
C ILE A 127 7.86 10.22 2.05
N LEU A 128 7.14 9.49 1.22
CA LEU A 128 6.98 8.04 1.32
C LEU A 128 7.78 7.29 0.26
N GLY A 129 8.25 7.99 -0.77
CA GLY A 129 9.05 7.44 -1.85
C GLY A 129 9.67 8.53 -2.70
N VAL A 130 10.82 8.22 -3.28
CA VAL A 130 11.53 9.06 -4.27
C VAL A 130 11.74 8.21 -5.52
N CYS A 131 11.33 8.73 -6.68
CA CYS A 131 11.52 8.09 -7.97
C CYS A 131 12.37 9.02 -8.85
N SER A 132 13.56 8.60 -9.22
CA SER A 132 14.38 9.32 -10.18
C SER A 132 13.84 9.12 -11.60
N LYS A 133 13.80 10.18 -12.40
CA LYS A 133 13.48 10.15 -13.83
C LYS A 133 14.73 10.43 -14.71
N GLY A 134 15.85 10.73 -14.07
CA GLY A 134 17.11 11.04 -14.71
C GLY A 134 17.83 12.23 -14.06
N GLU A 135 18.98 12.56 -14.59
CA GLU A 135 19.81 13.69 -14.16
C GLU A 135 20.23 14.54 -15.36
N HIS A 136 20.27 15.86 -15.15
CA HIS A 136 20.88 16.81 -16.06
C HIS A 136 22.22 17.27 -15.49
N ILE A 137 23.28 17.11 -16.24
CA ILE A 137 24.64 17.36 -15.79
C ILE A 137 25.26 18.45 -16.64
N SER A 138 25.77 19.49 -15.99
CA SER A 138 26.64 20.52 -16.56
C SER A 138 28.03 20.38 -15.97
N GLU A 139 29.00 21.23 -16.41
CA GLU A 139 30.39 21.16 -15.96
C GLU A 139 30.56 21.28 -14.44
N GLN A 140 29.65 21.98 -13.75
CA GLN A 140 29.76 22.27 -12.31
C GLN A 140 28.51 21.90 -11.50
N LEU A 141 27.45 21.40 -12.15
CA LEU A 141 26.16 21.17 -11.47
C LEU A 141 25.49 19.91 -12.01
N ALA A 142 25.10 19.03 -11.09
CA ALA A 142 24.16 17.94 -11.37
C ALA A 142 22.79 18.31 -10.81
N VAL A 143 21.75 18.18 -11.61
CA VAL A 143 20.34 18.40 -11.21
C VAL A 143 19.57 17.12 -11.46
N GLY A 144 18.95 16.57 -10.40
CA GLY A 144 18.06 15.41 -10.50
C GLY A 144 16.64 15.83 -10.94
N ASP A 145 16.00 14.98 -11.72
CA ASP A 145 14.56 15.06 -12.00
C ASP A 145 13.85 13.96 -11.22
N HIS A 146 13.24 14.31 -10.07
CA HIS A 146 12.65 13.36 -9.15
C HIS A 146 11.14 13.55 -9.02
N GLN A 147 10.41 12.42 -8.87
CA GLN A 147 9.03 12.39 -8.41
C GLN A 147 9.00 11.93 -6.95
N LEU A 148 8.60 12.82 -6.05
CA LEU A 148 8.38 12.49 -4.64
C LEU A 148 6.97 11.94 -4.47
N ILE A 149 6.83 10.82 -3.79
CA ILE A 149 5.52 10.32 -3.34
C ILE A 149 5.26 10.89 -1.96
N VAL A 150 4.29 11.77 -1.85
CA VAL A 150 3.98 12.49 -0.63
C VAL A 150 2.56 12.20 -0.16
N ALA A 151 2.36 12.19 1.16
CA ALA A 151 1.05 12.12 1.77
C ALA A 151 1.01 12.94 3.06
N GLU A 152 -0.19 13.24 3.57
CA GLU A 152 -0.33 13.84 4.90
C GLU A 152 0.24 12.91 5.97
N SER A 153 1.00 13.45 6.93
CA SER A 153 1.69 12.68 7.98
C SER A 153 0.74 11.82 8.81
N ARG A 154 -0.52 12.25 8.96
CA ARG A 154 -1.55 11.47 9.67
C ARG A 154 -1.80 10.10 9.05
N LEU A 155 -1.54 9.90 7.75
CA LEU A 155 -1.72 8.60 7.08
C LEU A 155 -0.80 7.54 7.68
N ALA A 156 0.50 7.78 7.69
CA ALA A 156 1.49 6.87 8.25
C ALA A 156 1.38 6.79 9.79
N GLN A 157 1.12 7.92 10.46
CA GLN A 157 0.99 7.97 11.91
C GLN A 157 -0.18 7.13 12.42
N GLY A 158 -1.34 7.15 11.74
CA GLY A 158 -2.48 6.31 12.11
C GLY A 158 -2.14 4.81 12.10
N ILE A 159 -1.38 4.37 11.08
CA ILE A 159 -0.92 2.98 11.00
C ILE A 159 0.07 2.66 12.12
N ARG A 160 1.06 3.54 12.39
CA ARG A 160 2.02 3.34 13.50
C ARG A 160 1.31 3.20 14.83
N ASN A 161 0.34 4.07 15.12
CA ASN A 161 -0.44 4.04 16.36
C ASN A 161 -1.25 2.73 16.50
N ALA A 162 -1.88 2.26 15.42
CA ALA A 162 -2.63 1.01 15.43
C ALA A 162 -1.72 -0.21 15.64
N MET A 163 -0.54 -0.24 14.99
CA MET A 163 0.47 -1.30 15.14
C MET A 163 1.06 -1.33 16.55
N GLU A 164 1.37 -0.18 17.12
CA GLU A 164 1.86 -0.05 18.51
C GLU A 164 0.83 -0.59 19.51
N ARG A 165 -0.46 -0.18 19.39
CA ARG A 165 -1.55 -0.72 20.21
C ARG A 165 -1.75 -2.24 20.00
N ALA A 166 -1.47 -2.73 18.82
CA ALA A 166 -1.45 -4.16 18.52
C ALA A 166 -0.25 -4.88 19.14
N LYS A 167 0.77 -4.15 19.63
CA LYS A 167 2.07 -4.67 20.09
C LYS A 167 2.81 -5.41 18.97
N VAL A 168 2.74 -4.87 17.76
CA VAL A 168 3.40 -5.40 16.57
C VAL A 168 4.40 -4.37 16.07
N ARG A 169 5.66 -4.76 15.93
CA ARG A 169 6.73 -3.90 15.43
C ARG A 169 6.52 -3.63 13.93
N VAL A 170 6.56 -2.36 13.55
CA VAL A 170 6.59 -1.96 12.15
C VAL A 170 8.01 -2.10 11.62
N VAL A 171 8.22 -2.99 10.66
CA VAL A 171 9.51 -3.13 9.97
C VAL A 171 9.71 -1.93 9.03
N LYS A 172 8.76 -1.72 8.13
CA LYS A 172 8.77 -0.61 7.17
C LYS A 172 7.35 -0.25 6.74
N ILE A 173 7.13 1.03 6.44
CA ILE A 173 5.91 1.50 5.79
C ILE A 173 6.20 1.62 4.30
N LEU A 174 5.35 0.99 3.47
CA LEU A 174 5.52 0.88 2.04
C LEU A 174 4.35 1.57 1.31
N PRO A 175 4.61 2.53 0.42
CA PRO A 175 3.57 3.17 -0.41
C PRO A 175 3.13 2.22 -1.52
N THR A 176 2.06 1.45 -1.28
CA THR A 176 1.60 0.41 -2.23
C THR A 176 1.34 0.92 -3.64
N PRO A 177 0.86 2.16 -3.89
CA PRO A 177 0.70 2.67 -5.24
C PRO A 177 1.98 2.67 -6.09
N LEU A 178 3.14 2.87 -5.47
CA LEU A 178 4.42 2.81 -6.16
C LEU A 178 4.78 1.36 -6.52
N LEU A 179 4.61 0.45 -5.57
CA LEU A 179 4.99 -0.95 -5.72
C LEU A 179 4.11 -1.72 -6.73
N VAL A 180 2.87 -1.31 -6.88
CA VAL A 180 1.95 -1.87 -7.89
C VAL A 180 2.45 -1.63 -9.31
N GLY A 181 3.30 -0.62 -9.53
CA GLY A 181 3.97 -0.37 -10.82
C GLY A 181 4.78 -1.55 -11.36
N ASP A 182 5.18 -2.50 -10.49
CA ASP A 182 5.94 -3.71 -10.89
C ASP A 182 5.12 -4.72 -11.72
N ILE A 183 3.80 -4.54 -11.81
CA ILE A 183 2.99 -5.37 -12.73
C ILE A 183 3.11 -4.92 -14.20
N LEU A 184 3.68 -3.74 -14.46
CA LEU A 184 3.93 -3.23 -15.80
C LEU A 184 5.21 -3.82 -16.36
N THR A 185 5.21 -4.07 -17.67
CA THR A 185 6.42 -4.40 -18.40
C THR A 185 7.26 -3.14 -18.65
N ASP A 186 8.54 -3.31 -18.95
CA ASP A 186 9.43 -2.18 -19.28
C ASP A 186 8.97 -1.42 -20.51
N GLU A 187 8.43 -2.13 -21.52
CA GLU A 187 7.80 -1.52 -22.69
C GLU A 187 6.60 -0.64 -22.30
N GLU A 188 5.76 -1.10 -21.37
CA GLU A 188 4.62 -0.33 -20.88
C GLU A 188 5.08 0.89 -20.06
N LYS A 189 6.11 0.77 -19.25
CA LYS A 189 6.71 1.89 -18.52
C LYS A 189 7.33 2.93 -19.46
N ALA A 190 7.84 2.50 -20.62
CA ALA A 190 8.50 3.38 -21.59
C ALA A 190 7.52 4.14 -22.50
N ASN A 191 6.34 3.59 -22.79
CA ASN A 191 5.50 4.02 -23.91
C ASN A 191 4.18 4.73 -23.51
N GLY A 192 4.12 5.34 -22.33
CA GLY A 192 2.94 6.06 -21.86
C GLY A 192 1.79 5.14 -21.46
N THR A 193 1.89 4.51 -20.30
CA THR A 193 0.87 3.62 -19.75
C THR A 193 0.16 4.21 -18.54
N LEU A 194 -1.16 4.13 -18.54
CA LEU A 194 -2.00 4.41 -17.40
C LEU A 194 -2.17 3.14 -16.55
N LEU A 195 -1.79 3.19 -15.28
CA LEU A 195 -2.06 2.15 -14.30
C LEU A 195 -3.16 2.62 -13.35
N LEU A 196 -4.26 1.88 -13.28
CA LEU A 196 -5.40 2.14 -12.39
C LEU A 196 -5.52 1.02 -11.36
N ASP A 197 -5.29 1.32 -10.08
CA ASP A 197 -5.65 0.42 -8.97
C ASP A 197 -7.00 0.86 -8.39
N MET A 198 -8.03 0.08 -8.72
CA MET A 198 -9.42 0.39 -8.40
C MET A 198 -9.86 -0.35 -7.13
N GLY A 199 -9.83 0.37 -6.00
CA GLY A 199 -10.25 -0.14 -4.70
C GLY A 199 -11.72 0.09 -4.38
N ALA A 200 -12.10 -0.14 -3.13
CA ALA A 200 -13.46 0.10 -2.64
C ALA A 200 -13.78 1.60 -2.51
N GLN A 201 -12.93 2.36 -1.80
CA GLN A 201 -13.13 3.79 -1.56
C GLN A 201 -12.11 4.67 -2.27
N LEU A 202 -11.07 4.08 -2.84
CA LEU A 202 -9.97 4.78 -3.50
C LEU A 202 -9.73 4.23 -4.90
N THR A 203 -9.35 5.10 -5.80
CA THR A 203 -8.77 4.74 -7.10
C THR A 203 -7.44 5.44 -7.24
N THR A 204 -6.37 4.67 -7.43
CA THR A 204 -5.04 5.20 -7.70
C THR A 204 -4.84 5.33 -9.19
N ILE A 205 -4.38 6.49 -9.62
CA ILE A 205 -4.00 6.82 -10.98
C ILE A 205 -2.49 6.97 -11.00
N SER A 206 -1.79 6.13 -11.75
CA SER A 206 -0.35 6.25 -11.97
C SER A 206 -0.07 6.28 -13.47
N ILE A 207 0.74 7.22 -13.92
CA ILE A 207 1.14 7.34 -15.32
C ILE A 207 2.63 7.05 -15.39
N TYR A 208 2.98 6.06 -16.21
CA TYR A 208 4.35 5.68 -16.51
C TYR A 208 4.66 6.06 -17.95
N ASP A 209 5.81 6.69 -18.16
CA ASP A 209 6.33 7.09 -19.49
C ASP A 209 7.84 7.22 -19.38
N LYS A 210 8.56 7.02 -20.49
CA LYS A 210 10.03 7.14 -20.55
C LYS A 210 10.76 6.27 -19.50
N GLY A 211 10.19 5.10 -19.19
CA GLY A 211 10.75 4.15 -18.24
C GLY A 211 10.43 4.40 -16.76
N GLY A 212 9.76 5.51 -16.40
CA GLY A 212 9.54 5.87 -14.99
C GLY A 212 8.16 6.42 -14.69
N LEU A 213 7.88 6.54 -13.39
CA LEU A 213 6.65 7.17 -12.89
C LEU A 213 6.67 8.68 -13.18
N GLN A 214 5.68 9.17 -13.92
CA GLN A 214 5.53 10.58 -14.25
C GLN A 214 4.48 11.28 -13.39
N PHE A 215 3.43 10.57 -12.99
CA PHE A 215 2.33 11.13 -12.23
C PHE A 215 1.69 10.05 -11.35
N LEU A 216 1.34 10.42 -10.10
CA LEU A 216 0.56 9.60 -9.21
C LEU A 216 -0.46 10.47 -8.46
N ARG A 217 -1.71 10.02 -8.46
CA ARG A 217 -2.79 10.63 -7.69
C ARG A 217 -3.74 9.58 -7.16
N VAL A 218 -4.17 9.74 -5.92
CA VAL A 218 -5.22 8.90 -5.34
C VAL A 218 -6.51 9.71 -5.27
N LEU A 219 -7.57 9.17 -5.89
CA LEU A 219 -8.92 9.73 -5.82
C LEU A 219 -9.69 9.09 -4.67
N PRO A 220 -10.46 9.87 -3.89
CA PRO A 220 -11.35 9.35 -2.85
C PRO A 220 -12.67 8.83 -3.46
N LEU A 221 -12.57 8.14 -4.58
CA LEU A 221 -13.66 7.52 -5.35
C LEU A 221 -13.28 6.07 -5.64
N GLY A 222 -14.20 5.15 -5.40
CA GLY A 222 -13.98 3.72 -5.65
C GLY A 222 -15.30 2.99 -5.84
N CYS A 223 -15.24 1.68 -6.04
CA CYS A 223 -16.40 0.86 -6.42
C CYS A 223 -17.42 0.62 -5.29
N GLU A 224 -17.13 1.05 -4.05
CA GLU A 224 -18.10 1.04 -2.95
C GLU A 224 -19.23 2.06 -3.17
N SER A 225 -18.97 3.15 -3.91
CA SER A 225 -20.03 4.10 -4.27
C SER A 225 -21.14 3.44 -5.09
N VAL A 226 -20.78 2.55 -6.02
CA VAL A 226 -21.74 1.73 -6.79
C VAL A 226 -22.58 0.85 -5.85
N THR A 227 -21.93 0.15 -4.90
CA THR A 227 -22.62 -0.69 -3.91
C THR A 227 -23.59 0.10 -3.07
N ARG A 228 -23.18 1.30 -2.65
CA ARG A 228 -24.01 2.21 -1.85
C ARG A 228 -25.26 2.66 -2.59
N ASP A 229 -25.12 3.00 -3.87
CA ASP A 229 -26.27 3.41 -4.67
C ASP A 229 -27.23 2.25 -4.93
N ILE A 230 -26.71 1.05 -5.18
CA ILE A 230 -27.53 -0.16 -5.29
C ILE A 230 -28.28 -0.44 -3.96
N ALA A 231 -27.63 -0.21 -2.82
CA ALA A 231 -28.28 -0.39 -1.51
C ALA A 231 -29.46 0.58 -1.30
N THR A 232 -29.48 1.75 -1.94
CA THR A 232 -30.64 2.69 -1.85
C THR A 232 -31.92 2.11 -2.44
N MET A 233 -31.82 1.04 -3.23
CA MET A 233 -32.99 0.31 -3.76
C MET A 233 -33.62 -0.67 -2.75
N GLY A 234 -33.25 -0.55 -1.47
CA GLY A 234 -33.83 -1.36 -0.38
C GLY A 234 -33.03 -2.62 -0.05
N LEU A 235 -31.81 -2.77 -0.60
CA LEU A 235 -30.90 -3.88 -0.31
C LEU A 235 -29.99 -3.59 0.89
N ARG A 236 -29.65 -4.64 1.64
CA ARG A 236 -28.55 -4.57 2.60
C ARG A 236 -27.22 -4.40 1.83
N SER A 237 -26.22 -3.81 2.47
CA SER A 237 -24.93 -3.53 1.84
C SER A 237 -24.26 -4.78 1.24
N ASP A 238 -24.29 -5.90 1.97
CA ASP A 238 -23.70 -7.17 1.50
C ASP A 238 -24.45 -7.74 0.29
N ASP A 239 -25.78 -7.63 0.29
CA ASP A 239 -26.62 -8.08 -0.81
C ASP A 239 -26.41 -7.18 -2.04
N ALA A 240 -26.30 -5.86 -1.84
CA ALA A 240 -25.98 -4.91 -2.90
C ALA A 240 -24.60 -5.18 -3.53
N GLU A 241 -23.59 -5.52 -2.71
CA GLU A 241 -22.26 -5.90 -3.20
C GLU A 241 -22.31 -7.21 -4.01
N ASN A 242 -23.07 -8.19 -3.56
CA ASN A 242 -23.27 -9.45 -4.27
C ASN A 242 -24.01 -9.23 -5.60
N VAL A 243 -25.05 -8.41 -5.61
CA VAL A 243 -25.82 -8.03 -6.81
C VAL A 243 -24.90 -7.34 -7.81
N LYS A 244 -24.13 -6.35 -7.37
CA LYS A 244 -23.15 -5.65 -8.22
C LYS A 244 -22.19 -6.62 -8.89
N LYS A 245 -21.60 -7.55 -8.14
CA LYS A 245 -20.59 -8.49 -8.65
C LYS A 245 -21.15 -9.51 -9.61
N ASN A 246 -22.32 -10.04 -9.32
CA ASN A 246 -22.87 -11.17 -10.07
C ASN A 246 -23.68 -10.72 -11.30
N TRP A 247 -24.34 -9.57 -11.22
CA TRP A 247 -25.31 -9.13 -12.22
C TRP A 247 -24.98 -7.78 -12.86
N GLY A 248 -24.29 -6.88 -12.17
CA GLY A 248 -23.99 -5.55 -12.67
C GLY A 248 -23.05 -5.57 -13.87
N ASP A 249 -23.47 -4.94 -14.98
CA ASP A 249 -22.69 -4.82 -16.22
C ASP A 249 -22.70 -3.36 -16.72
N ALA A 250 -21.52 -2.74 -16.68
CA ALA A 250 -21.35 -1.34 -17.10
C ALA A 250 -21.46 -1.11 -18.61
N SER A 251 -21.42 -2.17 -19.42
CA SER A 251 -21.51 -2.09 -20.89
C SER A 251 -22.94 -2.24 -21.43
N ARG A 252 -23.89 -2.63 -20.57
CA ARG A 252 -25.26 -2.97 -20.96
C ARG A 252 -26.31 -2.18 -20.14
N PRO A 253 -26.39 -0.86 -20.26
CA PRO A 253 -27.37 -0.07 -19.51
C PRO A 253 -28.82 -0.38 -19.91
N ASP A 254 -29.06 -0.84 -21.13
CA ASP A 254 -30.38 -1.23 -21.63
C ASP A 254 -30.46 -2.75 -21.84
N THR A 255 -31.10 -3.44 -20.90
CA THR A 255 -31.35 -4.90 -20.93
C THR A 255 -32.84 -5.23 -21.12
N GLY A 256 -33.68 -4.22 -21.42
CA GLY A 256 -35.11 -4.40 -21.55
C GLY A 256 -35.78 -4.83 -20.23
N SER A 257 -36.69 -5.80 -20.30
CA SER A 257 -37.46 -6.29 -19.15
C SER A 257 -36.82 -7.49 -18.42
N GLU A 258 -35.52 -7.74 -18.64
CA GLU A 258 -34.83 -8.78 -17.89
C GLU A 258 -34.82 -8.49 -16.39
N THR A 259 -35.21 -9.49 -15.58
CA THR A 259 -35.21 -9.42 -14.13
C THR A 259 -34.15 -10.35 -13.54
N MET A 260 -33.65 -10.02 -12.36
CA MET A 260 -32.68 -10.86 -11.68
C MET A 260 -33.40 -12.07 -11.04
N PRO A 261 -32.97 -13.30 -11.34
CA PRO A 261 -33.52 -14.49 -10.69
C PRO A 261 -33.06 -14.56 -9.22
N HIS A 262 -33.94 -15.05 -8.35
CA HIS A 262 -33.64 -15.39 -6.95
C HIS A 262 -33.45 -14.24 -5.94
N LEU A 263 -33.90 -13.03 -6.26
CA LEU A 263 -34.05 -11.99 -5.25
C LEU A 263 -35.53 -11.76 -4.95
N ASP A 264 -35.89 -11.71 -3.67
CA ASP A 264 -37.24 -11.33 -3.21
C ASP A 264 -37.61 -9.86 -3.57
N ILE A 265 -36.72 -9.19 -4.30
CA ILE A 265 -36.84 -7.82 -4.75
C ILE A 265 -36.98 -7.82 -6.27
N ASN A 266 -38.04 -7.21 -6.76
CA ASN A 266 -38.27 -7.03 -8.19
C ASN A 266 -37.45 -5.85 -8.73
N LEU A 267 -36.10 -6.00 -8.77
CA LEU A 267 -35.18 -5.02 -9.34
C LEU A 267 -34.91 -5.37 -10.80
N PRO A 268 -35.31 -4.51 -11.76
CA PRO A 268 -34.97 -4.70 -13.15
C PRO A 268 -33.46 -4.65 -13.37
N LEU A 269 -32.95 -5.55 -14.21
CA LEU A 269 -31.51 -5.59 -14.53
C LEU A 269 -31.05 -4.29 -15.21
N SER A 270 -31.92 -3.64 -15.98
CA SER A 270 -31.67 -2.34 -16.59
C SER A 270 -31.40 -1.25 -15.55
N GLU A 271 -32.17 -1.17 -14.47
CA GLU A 271 -31.94 -0.19 -13.41
C GLU A 271 -30.61 -0.42 -12.70
N LEU A 272 -30.28 -1.68 -12.38
CA LEU A 272 -28.98 -2.04 -11.83
C LEU A 272 -27.84 -1.58 -12.75
N ASN A 273 -27.92 -1.88 -14.04
CA ASN A 273 -26.87 -1.55 -15.00
C ASN A 273 -26.73 -0.04 -15.23
N ILE A 274 -27.84 0.71 -15.16
CA ILE A 274 -27.82 2.19 -15.19
C ILE A 274 -27.06 2.72 -13.97
N ILE A 275 -27.32 2.24 -12.77
CA ILE A 275 -26.59 2.65 -11.56
C ILE A 275 -25.10 2.34 -11.70
N VAL A 276 -24.77 1.11 -12.10
CA VAL A 276 -23.38 0.66 -12.27
C VAL A 276 -22.66 1.50 -13.32
N SER A 277 -23.24 1.70 -14.50
CA SER A 277 -22.61 2.48 -15.58
C SER A 277 -22.46 3.94 -15.20
N SER A 278 -23.48 4.59 -14.63
CA SER A 278 -23.44 6.01 -14.27
C SER A 278 -22.34 6.33 -13.25
N ARG A 279 -22.18 5.48 -12.22
CA ARG A 279 -21.12 5.67 -11.23
C ARG A 279 -19.73 5.40 -11.78
N LEU A 280 -19.59 4.45 -12.68
CA LEU A 280 -18.30 4.18 -13.31
C LEU A 280 -17.96 5.24 -14.37
N GLU A 281 -18.95 5.84 -15.03
CA GLU A 281 -18.76 6.99 -15.92
C GLU A 281 -18.29 8.22 -15.12
N GLU A 282 -18.90 8.51 -13.97
CA GLU A 282 -18.44 9.57 -13.06
C GLU A 282 -16.98 9.36 -12.65
N LEU A 283 -16.62 8.13 -12.26
CA LEU A 283 -15.25 7.80 -11.91
C LEU A 283 -14.31 7.98 -13.12
N ALA A 284 -14.71 7.52 -14.30
CA ALA A 284 -13.94 7.65 -15.54
C ALA A 284 -13.73 9.12 -15.95
N MET A 285 -14.73 9.98 -15.79
CA MET A 285 -14.58 11.43 -16.01
C MET A 285 -13.57 12.06 -15.05
N ASN A 286 -13.60 11.66 -13.78
CA ASN A 286 -12.61 12.13 -12.80
C ASN A 286 -11.19 11.64 -13.13
N ILE A 287 -11.04 10.42 -13.63
CA ILE A 287 -9.76 9.89 -14.11
C ILE A 287 -9.28 10.70 -15.32
N ASP A 288 -10.13 10.93 -16.32
CA ASP A 288 -9.80 11.74 -17.52
C ASP A 288 -9.35 13.15 -17.14
N LEU A 289 -10.02 13.77 -16.17
CA LEU A 289 -9.61 15.08 -15.63
C LEU A 289 -8.19 15.05 -15.04
N GLN A 290 -7.82 14.00 -14.29
CA GLN A 290 -6.46 13.88 -13.76
C GLN A 290 -5.42 13.64 -14.86
N ILE A 291 -5.75 12.84 -15.87
CA ILE A 291 -4.90 12.62 -17.05
C ILE A 291 -4.64 13.95 -17.77
N ALA A 292 -5.70 14.76 -17.94
CA ALA A 292 -5.59 16.09 -18.57
C ALA A 292 -4.71 17.04 -17.72
N ARG A 293 -4.88 17.07 -16.40
CA ARG A 293 -4.04 17.86 -15.47
C ARG A 293 -2.58 17.46 -15.48
N ALA A 294 -2.31 16.18 -15.71
CA ALA A 294 -0.96 15.64 -15.87
C ALA A 294 -0.36 15.90 -17.27
N ASN A 295 -1.09 16.56 -18.18
CA ASN A 295 -0.70 16.80 -19.59
C ASN A 295 -0.49 15.50 -20.39
N TYR A 296 -1.23 14.42 -20.08
CA TYR A 296 -1.14 13.13 -20.77
C TYR A 296 -2.35 12.79 -21.64
N LYS A 297 -3.32 13.69 -21.78
CA LYS A 297 -4.48 13.47 -22.64
C LYS A 297 -4.06 13.27 -24.10
N GLY A 298 -4.48 12.15 -24.70
CA GLY A 298 -4.10 11.74 -26.05
C GLY A 298 -2.66 11.22 -26.20
N ARG A 299 -1.93 11.03 -25.10
CA ARG A 299 -0.53 10.55 -25.09
C ARG A 299 -0.36 9.14 -24.53
N LEU A 300 -1.42 8.57 -23.99
CA LEU A 300 -1.40 7.24 -23.38
C LEU A 300 -1.64 6.16 -24.43
N SER A 301 -0.75 5.17 -24.50
CA SER A 301 -0.82 4.06 -25.46
C SER A 301 -1.63 2.88 -24.92
N SER A 302 -1.69 2.73 -23.60
CA SER A 302 -2.34 1.59 -22.95
C SER A 302 -2.84 1.94 -21.55
N CYS A 303 -3.74 1.09 -21.03
CA CYS A 303 -4.19 1.15 -19.64
C CYS A 303 -4.17 -0.25 -19.02
N VAL A 304 -3.60 -0.35 -17.83
CA VAL A 304 -3.59 -1.58 -17.02
C VAL A 304 -4.47 -1.36 -15.80
N LEU A 305 -5.43 -2.24 -15.60
CA LEU A 305 -6.36 -2.24 -14.47
C LEU A 305 -5.96 -3.27 -13.44
N THR A 306 -6.04 -2.91 -12.18
CA THR A 306 -5.87 -3.81 -11.04
C THR A 306 -6.77 -3.42 -9.88
N GLY A 307 -6.68 -4.13 -8.74
CA GLY A 307 -7.57 -3.93 -7.61
C GLY A 307 -8.92 -4.66 -7.76
N GLY A 308 -9.70 -4.69 -6.69
CA GLY A 308 -10.98 -5.41 -6.66
C GLY A 308 -12.02 -4.86 -7.64
N GLY A 309 -12.03 -3.54 -7.84
CA GLY A 309 -12.95 -2.87 -8.76
C GLY A 309 -12.68 -3.14 -10.24
N SER A 310 -11.45 -3.52 -10.59
CA SER A 310 -11.08 -3.84 -11.98
C SER A 310 -11.82 -5.06 -12.56
N MET A 311 -12.43 -5.85 -11.68
CA MET A 311 -13.19 -7.05 -12.06
C MET A 311 -14.65 -6.74 -12.43
N GLN A 312 -15.07 -5.48 -12.35
CA GLN A 312 -16.45 -5.11 -12.69
C GLN A 312 -16.72 -5.35 -14.18
N LYS A 313 -17.78 -6.10 -14.45
CA LYS A 313 -18.18 -6.45 -15.82
C LYS A 313 -18.50 -5.19 -16.62
N GLY A 314 -18.05 -5.13 -17.87
CA GLY A 314 -18.25 -3.98 -18.76
C GLY A 314 -17.31 -2.79 -18.54
N LEU A 315 -16.52 -2.77 -17.43
CA LEU A 315 -15.65 -1.65 -17.09
C LEU A 315 -14.61 -1.34 -18.18
N THR A 316 -13.97 -2.36 -18.74
CA THR A 316 -12.94 -2.19 -19.78
C THR A 316 -13.51 -1.45 -21.01
N SER A 317 -14.71 -1.83 -21.45
CA SER A 317 -15.39 -1.20 -22.59
C SER A 317 -15.75 0.25 -22.27
N LEU A 318 -16.28 0.52 -21.08
CA LEU A 318 -16.62 1.86 -20.61
C LEU A 318 -15.37 2.77 -20.57
N LEU A 319 -14.30 2.32 -19.94
CA LEU A 319 -13.03 3.08 -19.84
C LEU A 319 -12.39 3.30 -21.21
N SER A 320 -12.43 2.30 -22.11
CA SER A 320 -11.91 2.44 -23.48
C SER A 320 -12.61 3.57 -24.24
N LYS A 321 -13.93 3.63 -24.12
CA LYS A 321 -14.74 4.68 -24.74
C LYS A 321 -14.46 6.06 -24.10
N GLN A 322 -14.45 6.13 -22.77
CA GLN A 322 -14.35 7.40 -22.04
C GLN A 322 -12.95 8.02 -22.13
N LEU A 323 -11.90 7.20 -22.01
CA LEU A 323 -10.51 7.66 -22.01
C LEU A 323 -9.88 7.68 -23.41
N ASN A 324 -10.58 7.15 -24.42
CA ASN A 324 -10.08 6.98 -25.79
C ASN A 324 -8.75 6.17 -25.83
N ILE A 325 -8.69 5.10 -25.03
CA ILE A 325 -7.56 4.17 -24.99
C ILE A 325 -8.07 2.79 -25.43
N SER A 326 -7.54 2.26 -26.54
CA SER A 326 -8.00 0.98 -27.09
C SER A 326 -7.38 -0.24 -26.40
N LYS A 327 -6.13 -0.12 -25.94
CA LYS A 327 -5.40 -1.24 -25.29
C LYS A 327 -5.61 -1.17 -23.78
N ILE A 328 -6.65 -1.86 -23.28
CA ILE A 328 -6.93 -1.98 -21.83
C ILE A 328 -6.84 -3.44 -21.42
N SER A 329 -6.13 -3.73 -20.33
CA SER A 329 -6.00 -5.08 -19.78
C SER A 329 -6.15 -5.09 -18.26
N THR A 330 -6.69 -6.17 -17.69
CA THR A 330 -6.77 -6.37 -16.23
C THR A 330 -5.70 -7.38 -15.81
N ARG A 331 -4.92 -7.00 -14.78
CA ARG A 331 -3.82 -7.83 -14.26
C ARG A 331 -3.79 -7.88 -12.74
N GLY A 332 -3.27 -9.00 -12.23
CA GLY A 332 -2.77 -9.14 -10.86
C GLY A 332 -1.25 -9.27 -10.85
N CYS A 333 -0.65 -9.28 -9.67
CA CYS A 333 0.78 -9.51 -9.49
C CYS A 333 1.16 -10.94 -9.91
N ASN A 334 2.23 -11.09 -10.69
CA ASN A 334 2.68 -12.37 -11.26
C ASN A 334 4.00 -12.87 -10.67
N ASN A 335 4.72 -12.02 -9.92
CA ASN A 335 6.13 -12.22 -9.56
C ASN A 335 6.34 -13.13 -8.36
N ILE A 336 5.27 -13.62 -7.72
CA ILE A 336 5.34 -14.42 -6.51
C ILE A 336 4.70 -15.79 -6.77
N ARG A 337 5.40 -16.86 -6.39
CA ARG A 337 4.87 -18.21 -6.47
C ARG A 337 3.79 -18.43 -5.42
N PHE A 338 2.59 -18.66 -5.86
CA PHE A 338 1.49 -19.13 -5.03
C PHE A 338 1.44 -20.65 -5.01
N MET A 339 1.00 -21.21 -3.89
CA MET A 339 0.56 -22.61 -3.84
C MET A 339 -0.74 -22.85 -4.64
N SER A 340 -1.44 -21.78 -5.07
CA SER A 340 -2.62 -21.85 -5.93
C SER A 340 -2.45 -20.98 -7.18
N SER A 341 -2.90 -21.50 -8.33
CA SER A 341 -2.74 -20.87 -9.66
C SER A 341 -3.63 -19.65 -9.92
N GLU A 342 -4.42 -19.18 -8.97
CA GLU A 342 -5.37 -18.09 -9.17
C GLU A 342 -4.74 -16.70 -8.93
N ARG A 343 -4.57 -15.96 -10.02
CA ARG A 343 -4.17 -14.55 -10.03
C ARG A 343 -5.36 -13.68 -9.65
N LYS A 344 -5.36 -13.12 -8.43
CA LYS A 344 -6.48 -12.30 -7.94
C LYS A 344 -6.13 -10.82 -7.96
N PRO A 345 -6.68 -10.00 -8.87
CA PRO A 345 -6.37 -8.56 -8.95
C PRO A 345 -6.55 -7.81 -7.63
N HIS A 346 -7.49 -8.24 -6.79
CA HIS A 346 -7.75 -7.62 -5.49
C HIS A 346 -6.65 -7.87 -4.43
N LEU A 347 -5.67 -8.71 -4.70
CA LEU A 347 -4.51 -8.95 -3.84
C LEU A 347 -3.24 -8.29 -4.38
N THR A 348 -3.30 -7.61 -5.53
CA THR A 348 -2.12 -7.06 -6.21
C THR A 348 -1.28 -6.18 -5.29
N SER A 349 -1.89 -5.23 -4.57
CA SER A 349 -1.17 -4.33 -3.67
C SER A 349 -0.43 -5.09 -2.55
N LEU A 350 -1.05 -6.12 -1.95
CA LEU A 350 -0.39 -6.98 -0.95
C LEU A 350 0.76 -7.75 -1.58
N MET A 351 0.53 -8.34 -2.76
CA MET A 351 1.52 -9.19 -3.42
C MET A 351 2.73 -8.39 -3.90
N SER A 352 2.52 -7.19 -4.46
CA SER A 352 3.61 -6.30 -4.86
C SER A 352 4.51 -5.90 -3.68
N MET A 353 3.96 -5.80 -2.47
CA MET A 353 4.77 -5.53 -1.27
C MET A 353 5.73 -6.66 -0.92
N LEU A 354 5.36 -7.90 -1.18
CA LEU A 354 6.10 -9.07 -0.71
C LEU A 354 7.50 -9.14 -1.31
N SER A 355 7.69 -8.65 -2.54
CA SER A 355 9.01 -8.56 -3.17
C SER A 355 9.99 -7.63 -2.42
N TYR A 356 9.47 -6.74 -1.58
CA TYR A 356 10.24 -5.77 -0.80
C TYR A 356 10.41 -6.16 0.68
N CYS A 357 9.90 -7.32 1.07
CA CYS A 357 10.01 -7.84 2.42
C CYS A 357 11.26 -8.72 2.52
N THR A 358 12.28 -8.29 3.25
CA THR A 358 13.58 -8.97 3.35
C THR A 358 13.94 -9.38 4.77
N GLU A 359 13.41 -8.69 5.79
CA GLU A 359 13.73 -8.94 7.19
C GLU A 359 12.81 -9.98 7.83
N SER A 360 13.33 -10.70 8.83
CA SER A 360 12.52 -11.62 9.65
C SER A 360 11.47 -10.88 10.47
N CYS A 361 10.26 -11.41 10.46
CA CYS A 361 9.13 -10.95 11.26
C CYS A 361 8.77 -11.95 12.38
N GLU A 362 9.59 -12.98 12.59
CA GLU A 362 9.45 -13.90 13.72
C GLU A 362 9.86 -13.26 15.04
N ALA A 363 9.08 -13.55 16.08
CA ALA A 363 9.42 -13.20 17.45
C ALA A 363 10.77 -13.85 17.81
N LYS A 364 11.70 -13.05 18.33
CA LYS A 364 12.95 -13.59 18.86
C LYS A 364 12.63 -14.47 20.05
N PRO A 365 13.30 -15.64 20.20
CA PRO A 365 13.18 -16.43 21.41
C PRO A 365 13.52 -15.53 22.61
N VAL A 366 12.63 -15.49 23.60
CA VAL A 366 12.96 -14.87 24.89
C VAL A 366 14.06 -15.73 25.51
N GLU A 367 15.28 -15.26 25.56
CA GLU A 367 16.32 -15.85 26.39
C GLU A 367 15.79 -15.88 27.82
N LYS A 368 15.41 -17.05 28.30
CA LYS A 368 15.16 -17.25 29.72
C LYS A 368 16.48 -17.02 30.41
N THR A 369 16.63 -15.86 31.03
CA THR A 369 17.65 -15.67 32.05
C THR A 369 17.37 -16.71 33.14
N GLU A 370 18.15 -17.77 33.17
CA GLU A 370 18.25 -18.66 34.33
C GLU A 370 18.87 -17.81 35.44
N GLY A 371 18.00 -17.27 36.30
CA GLY A 371 18.35 -16.47 37.47
C GLY A 371 17.75 -17.09 38.68
N GLU A 372 18.63 -17.85 39.38
CA GLU A 372 18.63 -18.05 40.82
C GLU A 372 17.44 -18.74 41.50
N SER A 373 17.61 -20.06 41.64
CA SER A 373 17.11 -20.80 42.82
C SER A 373 17.96 -20.44 44.02
N GLY A 374 17.41 -19.70 44.98
CA GLY A 374 18.11 -19.34 46.23
C GLY A 374 17.12 -19.06 47.37
N ALA A 375 16.85 -20.13 48.13
CA ALA A 375 16.59 -20.18 49.58
C ALA A 375 15.51 -19.28 50.22
N LEU A 376 14.53 -19.98 50.80
CA LEU A 376 13.65 -19.57 51.89
C LEU A 376 14.42 -19.00 53.08
N ALA A 377 13.99 -17.85 53.62
CA ALA A 377 14.06 -17.59 55.07
C ALA A 377 12.97 -16.66 55.51
N ASN A 378 12.20 -17.08 56.49
CA ASN A 378 11.16 -16.40 57.25
C ASN A 378 11.64 -15.11 57.92
N GLY A 379 10.73 -14.12 58.05
CA GLY A 379 10.95 -12.99 58.96
C GLY A 379 9.82 -11.99 58.94
N THR A 380 9.01 -12.06 59.95
CA THR A 380 7.82 -11.27 60.31
C THR A 380 8.09 -9.78 60.59
N ASN A 381 7.11 -8.96 60.30
CA ASN A 381 6.56 -7.83 61.08
C ASN A 381 6.91 -6.36 60.80
N LYS A 382 5.78 -5.65 60.60
CA LYS A 382 5.33 -4.35 61.14
C LYS A 382 5.77 -3.03 60.51
N SER A 383 4.74 -2.45 59.89
CA SER A 383 4.17 -1.10 60.08
C SER A 383 5.11 0.11 60.28
N LYS A 384 4.98 1.16 59.45
CA LYS A 384 4.31 2.44 59.75
C LYS A 384 4.57 3.48 58.67
N GLU A 385 3.52 4.26 58.43
CA GLU A 385 3.40 5.54 57.76
C GLU A 385 4.56 6.51 57.98
N THR A 386 4.90 7.30 56.97
CA THR A 386 4.64 8.76 56.98
C THR A 386 5.09 9.42 55.68
N ALA A 387 4.29 10.40 55.31
CA ALA A 387 4.44 11.29 54.15
C ALA A 387 5.65 12.26 54.31
N LYS A 388 6.20 12.76 53.19
CA LYS A 388 6.31 14.16 52.79
C LYS A 388 7.31 14.39 51.65
N THR A 389 6.82 15.02 50.61
CA THR A 389 7.23 16.24 49.90
C THR A 389 8.65 16.38 49.33
N ASP A 390 8.60 16.74 48.04
CA ASP A 390 9.42 17.69 47.27
C ASP A 390 10.90 17.42 47.03
N SER A 391 11.24 17.22 45.76
CA SER A 391 12.08 18.18 45.02
C SER A 391 12.38 17.70 43.61
N ALA A 392 12.20 18.61 42.66
CA ALA A 392 12.61 18.48 41.26
C ALA A 392 14.13 18.31 41.16
N GLN A 393 14.56 17.34 40.36
CA GLN A 393 15.90 17.34 39.79
C GLN A 393 15.82 17.04 38.30
N GLU A 394 16.23 18.08 37.53
CA GLU A 394 16.58 17.98 36.12
C GLU A 394 17.61 16.87 35.93
N VAL A 395 17.31 15.94 35.05
CA VAL A 395 18.28 14.97 34.55
C VAL A 395 18.57 15.28 33.08
N ASN A 396 19.78 15.77 32.85
CA ASN A 396 20.43 15.97 31.57
C ASN A 396 20.35 14.70 30.71
N LEU A 397 19.83 14.85 29.50
CA LEU A 397 19.93 13.86 28.42
C LEU A 397 21.32 13.97 27.79
N PRO A 398 22.04 12.86 27.59
CA PRO A 398 23.24 12.88 26.79
C PRO A 398 22.87 12.91 25.30
N ASN A 399 23.43 13.90 24.61
CA ASN A 399 23.50 14.03 23.17
C ASN A 399 24.26 12.80 22.60
N ASN A 400 23.56 11.93 21.92
CA ASN A 400 24.21 10.88 21.09
C ASN A 400 23.75 11.06 19.64
N SER A 401 24.55 11.85 18.92
CA SER A 401 24.54 11.92 17.48
C SER A 401 25.18 10.66 16.90
N GLU A 402 24.39 9.60 16.70
CA GLU A 402 24.82 8.48 15.88
C GLU A 402 24.24 8.55 14.48
N LYS A 403 25.16 8.58 13.55
CA LYS A 403 25.00 8.58 12.10
C LYS A 403 24.02 7.48 11.63
N LYS A 404 22.82 7.84 11.25
CA LYS A 404 21.91 7.00 10.47
C LYS A 404 21.90 7.45 9.00
N GLY A 405 23.00 7.27 8.33
CA GLY A 405 23.10 7.41 6.89
C GLY A 405 23.64 6.12 6.33
N GLY A 406 22.89 5.40 5.51
CA GLY A 406 23.42 4.29 4.73
C GLY A 406 22.43 3.20 4.31
N PHE A 407 21.24 3.11 4.90
CA PHE A 407 20.36 1.96 4.63
C PHE A 407 19.23 2.22 3.63
N VAL A 408 18.86 3.46 3.36
CA VAL A 408 17.73 3.81 2.50
C VAL A 408 18.13 3.94 1.03
N SER A 409 19.36 4.40 0.77
CA SER A 409 19.90 4.58 -0.60
C SER A 409 20.07 3.24 -1.35
N SER A 410 20.49 2.17 -0.66
CA SER A 410 20.63 0.86 -1.30
C SER A 410 19.29 0.24 -1.73
N PHE A 411 18.22 0.56 -1.04
CA PHE A 411 16.91 -0.04 -1.30
C PHE A 411 16.26 0.43 -2.60
N PHE A 412 16.45 1.72 -2.97
CA PHE A 412 15.92 2.26 -4.23
C PHE A 412 16.87 2.04 -5.40
N ASN A 413 18.18 1.95 -5.17
CA ASN A 413 19.13 1.57 -6.20
C ASN A 413 18.91 0.11 -6.66
N ASP A 414 18.57 -0.80 -5.76
CA ASP A 414 18.20 -2.17 -6.11
C ASP A 414 16.83 -2.24 -6.85
N LEU A 415 15.97 -1.21 -6.66
CA LEU A 415 14.66 -1.14 -7.32
C LEU A 415 14.77 -0.85 -8.83
N PHE A 416 15.83 -0.16 -9.25
CA PHE A 416 16.01 0.30 -10.61
C PHE A 416 17.32 -0.20 -11.27
N ALA A 417 18.20 -0.90 -10.55
CA ALA A 417 19.48 -1.41 -11.03
C ALA A 417 19.41 -2.71 -11.86
N GLY A 418 18.22 -3.16 -12.21
CA GLY A 418 17.99 -4.37 -13.01
C GLY A 418 17.74 -4.10 -14.49
N VAL A 419 18.24 -3.03 -15.06
CA VAL A 419 18.15 -2.73 -16.49
C VAL A 419 19.53 -2.27 -16.98
N ASP A 420 20.35 -3.23 -17.35
CA ASP A 420 21.38 -3.11 -18.37
C ASP A 420 20.94 -3.91 -19.59
#